data_023c5c68024eb56acf5811afbd16f2de
#
_entry.id   023c5c68024eb56acf5811afbd16f2de
#
_cell.length_a   1.000
_cell.length_b   1.000
_cell.length_c   1.000
_cell.angle_alpha   90.00
_cell.angle_beta   90.00
_cell.angle_gamma   90.00
#
_symmetry.space_group_name_H-M   'P 1'
#
loop_
_entity.id
_entity.type
_entity.pdbx_description
1 polymer ?
#
loop_
_entity_poly.entity_id
_entity_poly.type
_entity_poly.pdbx_seq_one_letter_code
_entity_poly.pdbx_strand_id
1 'polypeptide(L)'
;MTTIIKQDDLITSVKDALQFISYYHPQDFIQAMSRAYDREENKAAKDAIAQILINSRMCAEGHRPICQDTGIVNVFLEVGLDVKFDLTMSLDDAINEGVRQGYLESSNVLRASVLADPAFGRKNTKDNTPAVIHYKLVPGNKVDITVAAKGGGSENKSKLAMLNPSDSIVDWVLKTVPTMGAGWCPPGMLGIGIGGTAEKAMMLAKEALMEEINMDELLRRGPQSKMEELRIEIFEKVNALGIGAQGLGGLTTVLDIKIKDYPCHAAGKPVGMIPNCAATRHAHFQLDGSGVAHIQAPKLEDYPAVTWDSSSSKRVDLDNITQEEMNSWKPGDTLLLNGTIYTGRDAAHKRMVDMLNNGEELPVDLKGKFIYYVGPVDPVGDEVVGPAGPTTATRMDKFTRQVLEATGLYGMIGKADRGPAAVEAIKDNKATYLMAVGGAAYLVSKAVREAEVVAFADLGMEAIYKFKVEDMPVSVAVDVNGTSIHATAPKIWQAKIGKIPVIDAAAN
;
A
#
# COMPACT_ATOMS: atom_id res chain seq x y z
N MET A 1 -8.23 -35.81 -22.00
CA MET A 1 -8.75 -34.99 -23.12
C MET A 1 -7.99 -33.68 -23.12
N THR A 2 -7.50 -33.26 -24.27
CA THR A 2 -6.80 -31.97 -24.40
C THR A 2 -7.80 -30.81 -24.28
N THR A 3 -7.55 -29.89 -23.36
CA THR A 3 -8.35 -28.66 -23.20
C THR A 3 -7.77 -27.57 -24.09
N ILE A 4 -8.65 -26.86 -24.79
CA ILE A 4 -8.25 -25.72 -25.63
C ILE A 4 -8.66 -24.42 -24.94
N ILE A 5 -7.68 -23.56 -24.66
CA ILE A 5 -7.90 -22.22 -24.14
C ILE A 5 -7.82 -21.24 -25.30
N LYS A 6 -8.90 -20.51 -25.53
CA LYS A 6 -8.98 -19.50 -26.61
C LYS A 6 -8.34 -18.19 -26.16
N GLN A 7 -7.77 -17.49 -27.14
CA GLN A 7 -7.13 -16.19 -26.92
C GLN A 7 -8.06 -15.18 -26.23
N ASP A 8 -9.27 -15.02 -26.73
CA ASP A 8 -10.22 -14.02 -26.22
C ASP A 8 -10.69 -14.35 -24.81
N ASP A 9 -10.84 -15.65 -24.47
CA ASP A 9 -11.20 -16.08 -23.12
C ASP A 9 -10.09 -15.73 -22.13
N LEU A 10 -8.81 -15.91 -22.49
CA LEU A 10 -7.67 -15.56 -21.67
C LEU A 10 -7.56 -14.03 -21.49
N ILE A 11 -7.59 -13.28 -22.57
CA ILE A 11 -7.48 -11.80 -22.55
C ILE A 11 -8.60 -11.21 -21.69
N THR A 12 -9.84 -11.61 -21.92
CA THR A 12 -11.00 -11.11 -21.18
C THR A 12 -10.93 -11.48 -19.70
N SER A 13 -10.53 -12.72 -19.37
CA SER A 13 -10.42 -13.15 -17.98
C SER A 13 -9.35 -12.35 -17.21
N VAL A 14 -8.21 -12.06 -17.83
CA VAL A 14 -7.16 -11.21 -17.22
C VAL A 14 -7.65 -9.77 -17.06
N LYS A 15 -8.29 -9.19 -18.08
CA LYS A 15 -8.90 -7.85 -18.03
C LYS A 15 -9.90 -7.75 -16.88
N ASP A 16 -10.84 -8.67 -16.81
CA ASP A 16 -11.93 -8.67 -15.84
C ASP A 16 -11.38 -8.91 -14.42
N ALA A 17 -10.38 -9.79 -14.25
CA ALA A 17 -9.71 -10.00 -12.98
C ALA A 17 -9.02 -8.73 -12.47
N LEU A 18 -8.35 -7.97 -13.33
CA LEU A 18 -7.68 -6.71 -12.95
C LEU A 18 -8.67 -5.63 -12.55
N GLN A 19 -9.77 -5.51 -13.27
CA GLN A 19 -10.87 -4.63 -12.90
C GLN A 19 -11.45 -5.05 -11.54
N PHE A 20 -11.78 -6.31 -11.36
CA PHE A 20 -12.32 -6.89 -10.14
C PHE A 20 -11.45 -6.58 -8.92
N ILE A 21 -10.14 -6.91 -8.96
CA ILE A 21 -9.24 -6.70 -7.83
C ILE A 21 -8.94 -5.22 -7.55
N SER A 22 -9.23 -4.34 -8.49
CA SER A 22 -9.01 -2.91 -8.29
C SER A 22 -9.95 -2.32 -7.25
N TYR A 23 -11.17 -2.85 -7.11
CA TYR A 23 -12.21 -2.35 -6.22
C TYR A 23 -12.80 -3.36 -5.24
N TYR A 24 -12.52 -4.67 -5.39
CA TYR A 24 -12.88 -5.67 -4.39
C TYR A 24 -11.64 -6.16 -3.64
N HIS A 25 -11.67 -6.07 -2.32
CA HIS A 25 -10.76 -6.86 -1.50
C HIS A 25 -11.19 -8.33 -1.47
N PRO A 26 -10.25 -9.28 -1.28
CA PRO A 26 -10.61 -10.66 -0.94
C PRO A 26 -11.46 -10.72 0.34
N GLN A 27 -12.43 -11.62 0.37
CA GLN A 27 -13.37 -11.74 1.50
C GLN A 27 -12.67 -12.09 2.82
N ASP A 28 -11.67 -12.94 2.78
CA ASP A 28 -10.83 -13.31 3.92
C ASP A 28 -10.10 -12.10 4.52
N PHE A 29 -9.63 -11.17 3.66
CA PHE A 29 -9.03 -9.90 4.10
C PHE A 29 -10.06 -9.01 4.82
N ILE A 30 -11.26 -8.86 4.27
CA ILE A 30 -12.33 -8.05 4.89
C ILE A 30 -12.64 -8.59 6.29
N GLN A 31 -12.77 -9.92 6.42
CA GLN A 31 -13.04 -10.59 7.70
C GLN A 31 -11.88 -10.41 8.69
N ALA A 32 -10.63 -10.60 8.26
CA ALA A 32 -9.46 -10.44 9.12
C ALA A 32 -9.29 -8.98 9.59
N MET A 33 -9.54 -8.02 8.70
CA MET A 33 -9.50 -6.59 9.04
C MET A 33 -10.63 -6.20 10.00
N SER A 34 -11.82 -6.78 9.83
CA SER A 34 -12.94 -6.58 10.77
C SER A 34 -12.59 -7.05 12.18
N ARG A 35 -12.04 -8.26 12.30
CA ARG A 35 -11.57 -8.77 13.60
C ARG A 35 -10.43 -7.93 14.19
N ALA A 36 -9.56 -7.38 13.34
CA ALA A 36 -8.53 -6.45 13.78
C ALA A 36 -9.13 -5.15 14.34
N TYR A 37 -10.17 -4.61 13.69
CA TYR A 37 -10.92 -3.45 14.17
C TYR A 37 -11.56 -3.72 15.55
N ASP A 38 -12.20 -4.86 15.73
CA ASP A 38 -12.89 -5.19 16.97
C ASP A 38 -11.94 -5.27 18.17
N ARG A 39 -10.75 -5.86 17.98
CA ARG A 39 -9.76 -6.04 19.06
C ARG A 39 -8.84 -4.84 19.29
N GLU A 40 -8.79 -3.86 18.37
CA GLU A 40 -7.86 -2.74 18.49
C GLU A 40 -8.27 -1.79 19.63
N GLU A 41 -7.32 -1.48 20.50
CA GLU A 41 -7.48 -0.61 21.66
C GLU A 41 -6.93 0.80 21.45
N ASN A 42 -5.97 0.95 20.52
CA ASN A 42 -5.44 2.27 20.18
C ASN A 42 -6.39 3.02 19.26
N LYS A 43 -6.96 4.14 19.74
CA LYS A 43 -7.92 4.93 18.97
C LYS A 43 -7.41 5.31 17.58
N ALA A 44 -6.17 5.81 17.47
CA ALA A 44 -5.61 6.24 16.18
C ALA A 44 -5.48 5.07 15.20
N ALA A 45 -5.03 3.90 15.66
CA ALA A 45 -4.93 2.69 14.85
C ALA A 45 -6.32 2.16 14.47
N LYS A 46 -7.27 2.17 15.42
CA LYS A 46 -8.66 1.76 15.20
C LYS A 46 -9.36 2.63 14.16
N ASP A 47 -9.18 3.95 14.24
CA ASP A 47 -9.70 4.91 13.27
C ASP A 47 -9.11 4.67 11.87
N ALA A 48 -7.82 4.34 11.78
CA ALA A 48 -7.20 3.98 10.50
C ALA A 48 -7.77 2.68 9.90
N ILE A 49 -7.97 1.65 10.71
CA ILE A 49 -8.61 0.39 10.28
C ILE A 49 -10.06 0.66 9.83
N ALA A 50 -10.80 1.49 10.57
CA ALA A 50 -12.16 1.89 10.19
C ALA A 50 -12.20 2.56 8.81
N GLN A 51 -11.30 3.51 8.55
CA GLN A 51 -11.20 4.18 7.25
C GLN A 51 -10.89 3.20 6.11
N ILE A 52 -10.03 2.21 6.34
CA ILE A 52 -9.72 1.16 5.35
C ILE A 52 -10.95 0.32 5.03
N LEU A 53 -11.71 -0.11 6.05
CA LEU A 53 -12.93 -0.90 5.87
C LEU A 53 -14.05 -0.11 5.18
N ILE A 54 -14.24 1.15 5.56
CA ILE A 54 -15.21 2.05 4.91
C ILE A 54 -14.82 2.26 3.45
N ASN A 55 -13.54 2.56 3.18
CA ASN A 55 -13.04 2.70 1.81
C ASN A 55 -13.26 1.42 0.98
N SER A 56 -12.99 0.25 1.58
CA SER A 56 -13.20 -1.05 0.93
C SER A 56 -14.65 -1.22 0.46
N ARG A 57 -15.61 -0.93 1.33
CA ARG A 57 -17.04 -0.97 0.99
C ARG A 57 -17.41 0.06 -0.07
N MET A 58 -16.95 1.31 0.07
CA MET A 58 -17.20 2.37 -0.92
C MET A 58 -16.67 2.00 -2.31
N CYS A 59 -15.49 1.37 -2.36
CA CYS A 59 -14.90 0.91 -3.62
C CYS A 59 -15.71 -0.22 -4.25
N ALA A 60 -16.22 -1.15 -3.45
CA ALA A 60 -17.08 -2.23 -3.91
C ALA A 60 -18.42 -1.70 -4.46
N GLU A 61 -19.00 -0.67 -3.83
CA GLU A 61 -20.24 -0.02 -4.28
C GLU A 61 -20.02 0.85 -5.52
N GLY A 62 -18.93 1.61 -5.56
CA GLY A 62 -18.65 2.58 -6.61
C GLY A 62 -17.79 2.05 -7.77
N HIS A 63 -17.28 0.83 -7.69
CA HIS A 63 -16.34 0.23 -8.64
C HIS A 63 -15.15 1.14 -8.95
N ARG A 64 -14.56 1.76 -7.89
CA ARG A 64 -13.39 2.63 -8.01
C ARG A 64 -12.19 2.08 -7.22
N PRO A 65 -10.95 2.35 -7.68
CA PRO A 65 -9.75 1.75 -7.10
C PRO A 65 -9.61 1.98 -5.59
N ILE A 66 -9.31 0.91 -4.87
CA ILE A 66 -9.04 0.91 -3.42
C ILE A 66 -7.88 1.85 -3.07
N CYS A 67 -6.89 1.92 -3.95
CA CYS A 67 -5.70 2.73 -3.79
C CYS A 67 -5.36 3.46 -5.09
N GLN A 68 -4.81 4.67 -5.01
CA GLN A 68 -4.30 5.40 -6.17
C GLN A 68 -3.07 4.70 -6.80
N ASP A 69 -2.30 3.95 -6.02
CA ASP A 69 -1.27 3.06 -6.54
C ASP A 69 -1.93 1.74 -6.97
N THR A 70 -2.24 1.63 -8.25
CA THR A 70 -2.91 0.47 -8.83
C THR A 70 -1.94 -0.70 -9.09
N GLY A 71 -0.66 -0.53 -8.76
CA GLY A 71 0.34 -1.58 -8.66
C GLY A 71 1.01 -1.98 -9.96
N ILE A 72 1.95 -2.92 -9.84
CA ILE A 72 2.51 -3.69 -10.95
C ILE A 72 1.84 -5.07 -10.98
N VAL A 73 1.41 -5.48 -12.17
CA VAL A 73 0.69 -6.75 -12.34
C VAL A 73 1.67 -7.92 -12.25
N ASN A 74 1.32 -8.89 -11.40
CA ASN A 74 1.98 -10.19 -11.34
C ASN A 74 0.96 -11.25 -11.72
N VAL A 75 1.34 -12.17 -12.60
CA VAL A 75 0.49 -13.27 -13.04
C VAL A 75 1.23 -14.59 -12.81
N PHE A 76 0.61 -15.49 -12.06
CA PHE A 76 1.12 -16.83 -11.83
C PHE A 76 0.21 -17.81 -12.56
N LEU A 77 0.79 -18.65 -13.43
CA LEU A 77 0.08 -19.67 -14.16
C LEU A 77 0.59 -21.07 -13.78
N GLU A 78 -0.30 -21.92 -13.31
CA GLU A 78 -0.08 -23.37 -13.29
C GLU A 78 -0.77 -23.97 -14.51
N VAL A 79 0.03 -24.36 -15.50
CA VAL A 79 -0.45 -24.83 -16.79
C VAL A 79 -0.46 -26.35 -16.81
N GLY A 80 -1.63 -26.94 -16.99
CA GLY A 80 -1.78 -28.40 -17.17
C GLY A 80 -1.10 -28.92 -18.44
N LEU A 81 -0.42 -30.05 -18.36
CA LEU A 81 0.31 -30.65 -19.49
C LEU A 81 -0.60 -31.06 -20.67
N ASP A 82 -1.90 -31.23 -20.41
CA ASP A 82 -2.91 -31.55 -21.44
C ASP A 82 -3.65 -30.29 -21.96
N VAL A 83 -3.13 -29.10 -21.69
CA VAL A 83 -3.68 -27.83 -22.19
C VAL A 83 -3.01 -27.46 -23.51
N LYS A 84 -3.82 -26.94 -24.43
CA LYS A 84 -3.37 -26.26 -25.65
C LYS A 84 -3.95 -24.85 -25.70
N PHE A 85 -3.10 -23.88 -25.95
CA PHE A 85 -3.53 -22.52 -26.20
C PHE A 85 -3.77 -22.30 -27.70
N ASP A 86 -4.95 -21.79 -28.04
CA ASP A 86 -5.30 -21.38 -29.40
C ASP A 86 -5.12 -19.86 -29.52
N LEU A 87 -3.88 -19.45 -29.81
CA LEU A 87 -3.44 -18.06 -29.83
C LEU A 87 -2.86 -17.69 -31.20
N THR A 88 -3.04 -16.43 -31.59
CA THR A 88 -2.40 -15.81 -32.76
C THR A 88 -1.15 -14.98 -32.39
N MET A 89 -0.86 -14.88 -31.09
CA MET A 89 0.26 -14.16 -30.50
C MET A 89 0.91 -15.03 -29.39
N SER A 90 2.01 -14.57 -28.80
CA SER A 90 2.60 -15.28 -27.65
C SER A 90 1.66 -15.27 -26.44
N LEU A 91 1.85 -16.23 -25.53
CA LEU A 91 1.06 -16.27 -24.28
C LEU A 91 1.28 -15.01 -23.43
N ASP A 92 2.52 -14.51 -23.38
CA ASP A 92 2.88 -13.27 -22.71
C ASP A 92 2.16 -12.06 -23.33
N ASP A 93 2.09 -11.99 -24.67
CA ASP A 93 1.41 -10.88 -25.36
C ASP A 93 -0.10 -10.92 -25.12
N ALA A 94 -0.72 -12.11 -25.09
CA ALA A 94 -2.13 -12.26 -24.77
C ALA A 94 -2.45 -11.81 -23.33
N ILE A 95 -1.61 -12.18 -22.37
CA ILE A 95 -1.75 -11.72 -20.97
C ILE A 95 -1.57 -10.19 -20.89
N ASN A 96 -0.54 -9.65 -21.55
CA ASN A 96 -0.29 -8.19 -21.56
C ASN A 96 -1.41 -7.43 -22.27
N GLU A 97 -2.06 -8.01 -23.28
CA GLU A 97 -3.25 -7.42 -23.92
C GLU A 97 -4.41 -7.30 -22.90
N GLY A 98 -4.63 -8.33 -22.08
CA GLY A 98 -5.60 -8.29 -20.99
C GLY A 98 -5.25 -7.21 -19.95
N VAL A 99 -3.96 -7.07 -19.60
CA VAL A 99 -3.49 -6.00 -18.72
C VAL A 99 -3.78 -4.63 -19.31
N ARG A 100 -3.41 -4.41 -20.57
CA ARG A 100 -3.62 -3.14 -21.27
C ARG A 100 -5.10 -2.76 -21.29
N GLN A 101 -5.96 -3.68 -21.69
CA GLN A 101 -7.40 -3.45 -21.70
C GLN A 101 -7.96 -3.18 -20.29
N GLY A 102 -7.49 -3.90 -19.28
CA GLY A 102 -7.89 -3.71 -17.89
C GLY A 102 -7.51 -2.33 -17.36
N TYR A 103 -6.32 -1.81 -17.68
CA TYR A 103 -5.87 -0.49 -17.20
C TYR A 103 -6.49 0.68 -17.98
N LEU A 104 -6.89 0.47 -19.22
CA LEU A 104 -7.49 1.49 -20.09
C LEU A 104 -9.03 1.43 -20.12
N GLU A 105 -9.66 0.61 -19.29
CA GLU A 105 -11.12 0.50 -19.20
C GLU A 105 -11.75 1.86 -18.84
N SER A 106 -12.54 2.44 -19.73
CA SER A 106 -13.04 3.81 -19.61
C SER A 106 -13.98 4.04 -18.43
N SER A 107 -14.68 3.00 -18.00
CA SER A 107 -15.61 3.07 -16.86
C SER A 107 -14.87 3.08 -15.51
N ASN A 108 -13.64 2.60 -15.49
CA ASN A 108 -12.77 2.58 -14.31
C ASN A 108 -11.30 2.57 -14.72
N VAL A 109 -10.82 3.71 -15.23
CA VAL A 109 -9.42 3.86 -15.63
C VAL A 109 -8.49 3.65 -14.43
N LEU A 110 -7.48 2.79 -14.60
CA LEU A 110 -6.47 2.54 -13.60
C LEU A 110 -5.19 3.34 -13.90
N ARG A 111 -4.52 3.81 -12.86
CA ARG A 111 -3.30 4.60 -13.02
C ARG A 111 -2.11 3.73 -13.39
N ALA A 112 -1.63 3.82 -14.64
CA ALA A 112 -0.42 3.12 -15.05
C ALA A 112 0.82 3.63 -14.28
N SER A 113 1.63 2.70 -13.80
CA SER A 113 2.81 2.96 -12.96
C SER A 113 4.09 2.27 -13.46
N VAL A 114 3.99 1.45 -14.51
CA VAL A 114 5.14 0.77 -15.11
C VAL A 114 5.95 1.74 -15.95
N LEU A 115 7.27 1.72 -15.76
CA LEU A 115 8.21 2.57 -16.47
C LEU A 115 9.11 1.72 -17.36
N ALA A 116 9.11 2.01 -18.65
CA ALA A 116 10.11 1.51 -19.55
C ALA A 116 11.47 2.15 -19.25
N ASP A 117 12.55 1.50 -19.66
CA ASP A 117 13.93 1.95 -19.45
C ASP A 117 14.20 2.35 -17.99
N PRO A 118 14.11 1.39 -17.05
CA PRO A 118 14.15 1.70 -15.61
C PRO A 118 15.50 2.30 -15.16
N ALA A 119 16.56 2.03 -15.88
CA ALA A 119 17.90 2.52 -15.55
C ALA A 119 18.14 3.97 -15.96
N PHE A 120 17.49 4.46 -17.02
CA PHE A 120 17.79 5.76 -17.61
C PHE A 120 16.54 6.64 -17.79
N GLY A 121 15.78 6.43 -18.86
CA GLY A 121 14.70 7.31 -19.28
C GLY A 121 13.46 7.26 -18.41
N ARG A 122 13.19 6.14 -17.78
CA ARG A 122 12.07 5.89 -16.85
C ARG A 122 10.72 6.40 -17.37
N LYS A 123 10.44 6.10 -18.64
CA LYS A 123 9.24 6.57 -19.33
C LYS A 123 8.04 5.70 -19.01
N ASN A 124 6.93 6.30 -18.55
CA ASN A 124 5.71 5.58 -18.27
C ASN A 124 5.15 4.90 -19.53
N THR A 125 4.77 3.62 -19.42
CA THR A 125 4.21 2.83 -20.52
C THR A 125 2.76 3.21 -20.85
N LYS A 126 2.07 3.89 -19.93
CA LYS A 126 0.70 4.41 -19.98
C LYS A 126 -0.42 3.36 -19.93
N ASP A 127 -0.10 2.10 -20.15
CA ASP A 127 -1.03 0.96 -20.13
C ASP A 127 -0.69 -0.09 -19.07
N ASN A 128 0.32 0.19 -18.26
CA ASN A 128 0.85 -0.67 -17.18
C ASN A 128 1.43 -2.02 -17.63
N THR A 129 1.79 -2.14 -18.90
CA THR A 129 2.51 -3.31 -19.43
C THR A 129 4.03 -3.09 -19.41
N PRO A 130 4.85 -4.17 -19.37
CA PRO A 130 4.42 -5.56 -19.24
C PRO A 130 4.13 -5.97 -17.79
N ALA A 131 3.33 -7.02 -17.63
CA ALA A 131 3.17 -7.73 -16.38
C ALA A 131 4.44 -8.56 -16.06
N VAL A 132 4.61 -8.94 -14.79
CA VAL A 132 5.59 -9.94 -14.38
C VAL A 132 4.89 -11.30 -14.36
N ILE A 133 5.27 -12.20 -15.28
CA ILE A 133 4.55 -13.46 -15.54
C ILE A 133 5.42 -14.63 -15.09
N HIS A 134 4.82 -15.55 -14.38
CA HIS A 134 5.47 -16.77 -13.87
C HIS A 134 4.70 -18.00 -14.31
N TYR A 135 5.43 -18.99 -14.80
CA TYR A 135 4.87 -20.25 -15.30
C TYR A 135 5.32 -21.44 -14.47
N LYS A 136 4.39 -22.38 -14.25
CA LYS A 136 4.65 -23.68 -13.68
C LYS A 136 3.86 -24.73 -14.48
N LEU A 137 4.52 -25.75 -14.95
CA LEU A 137 3.88 -26.89 -15.60
C LEU A 137 3.46 -27.89 -14.54
N VAL A 138 2.21 -28.36 -14.62
CA VAL A 138 1.61 -29.30 -13.67
C VAL A 138 0.86 -30.41 -14.43
N PRO A 139 0.68 -31.60 -13.88
CA PRO A 139 -0.22 -32.57 -14.43
C PRO A 139 -1.66 -32.05 -14.51
N GLY A 140 -2.40 -32.37 -15.57
CA GLY A 140 -3.81 -31.99 -15.69
C GLY A 140 -4.14 -31.28 -16.99
N ASN A 141 -5.40 -30.83 -17.09
CA ASN A 141 -5.98 -30.28 -18.30
C ASN A 141 -6.64 -28.90 -18.07
N LYS A 142 -6.19 -28.16 -17.09
CA LYS A 142 -6.68 -26.81 -16.74
C LYS A 142 -5.53 -25.86 -16.58
N VAL A 143 -5.83 -24.56 -16.59
CA VAL A 143 -4.87 -23.51 -16.23
C VAL A 143 -5.40 -22.80 -15.00
N ASP A 144 -4.67 -22.92 -13.89
CA ASP A 144 -4.94 -22.13 -12.69
C ASP A 144 -4.16 -20.81 -12.78
N ILE A 145 -4.86 -19.70 -12.64
CA ILE A 145 -4.30 -18.38 -12.81
C ILE A 145 -4.54 -17.55 -11.54
N THR A 146 -3.45 -16.97 -11.04
CA THR A 146 -3.52 -15.93 -10.03
C THR A 146 -3.08 -14.61 -10.64
N VAL A 147 -3.95 -13.62 -10.59
CA VAL A 147 -3.64 -12.24 -10.98
C VAL A 147 -3.55 -11.39 -9.73
N ALA A 148 -2.46 -10.65 -9.59
CA ALA A 148 -2.24 -9.74 -8.48
C ALA A 148 -1.73 -8.38 -8.96
N ALA A 149 -2.12 -7.31 -8.27
CA ALA A 149 -1.61 -5.96 -8.50
C ALA A 149 -0.86 -5.47 -7.25
N LYS A 150 0.48 -5.52 -7.30
CA LYS A 150 1.35 -5.24 -6.16
C LYS A 150 1.78 -3.78 -6.11
N GLY A 151 1.31 -3.05 -5.10
CA GLY A 151 1.63 -1.64 -4.91
C GLY A 151 3.12 -1.40 -4.60
N GLY A 152 3.69 -0.33 -5.17
CA GLY A 152 5.10 0.01 -5.02
C GLY A 152 5.51 0.31 -3.58
N GLY A 153 4.61 0.83 -2.76
CA GLY A 153 4.91 1.11 -1.34
C GLY A 153 5.31 -0.13 -0.56
N SER A 154 4.62 -1.24 -0.75
CA SER A 154 4.94 -2.51 -0.12
C SER A 154 6.01 -3.31 -0.89
N GLU A 155 6.00 -3.28 -2.22
CA GLU A 155 7.02 -3.96 -3.03
C GLU A 155 8.44 -3.48 -2.69
N ASN A 156 8.62 -2.17 -2.54
CA ASN A 156 9.91 -1.55 -2.20
C ASN A 156 10.42 -1.88 -0.78
N LYS A 157 9.64 -2.58 0.03
CA LYS A 157 10.03 -3.04 1.37
C LYS A 157 10.44 -4.52 1.41
N SER A 158 10.49 -5.17 0.25
CA SER A 158 10.98 -6.54 0.11
C SER A 158 12.42 -6.68 0.62
N LYS A 159 12.71 -7.78 1.28
CA LYS A 159 14.01 -8.09 1.89
C LYS A 159 14.44 -9.50 1.56
N LEU A 160 15.74 -9.69 1.36
CA LEU A 160 16.37 -10.98 1.18
C LEU A 160 17.59 -11.07 2.11
N ALA A 161 17.76 -12.20 2.77
CA ALA A 161 18.99 -12.53 3.49
C ALA A 161 19.45 -13.96 3.15
N MET A 162 20.77 -14.12 3.10
CA MET A 162 21.42 -15.41 3.06
C MET A 162 21.87 -15.75 4.47
N LEU A 163 20.98 -16.34 5.26
CA LEU A 163 21.25 -16.70 6.64
C LEU A 163 22.19 -17.91 6.71
N ASN A 164 22.98 -17.98 7.77
CA ASN A 164 23.68 -19.22 8.09
C ASN A 164 22.68 -20.30 8.54
N PRO A 165 23.00 -21.61 8.40
CA PRO A 165 22.10 -22.67 8.81
C PRO A 165 21.65 -22.59 10.27
N SER A 166 22.49 -22.06 11.17
CA SER A 166 22.19 -21.88 12.60
C SER A 166 21.43 -20.61 12.96
N ASP A 167 21.31 -19.63 12.04
CA ASP A 167 20.64 -18.35 12.33
C ASP A 167 19.14 -18.53 12.50
N SER A 168 18.54 -17.77 13.41
CA SER A 168 17.10 -17.77 13.65
C SER A 168 16.37 -16.94 12.60
N ILE A 169 15.39 -17.56 11.93
CA ILE A 169 14.50 -16.85 10.99
C ILE A 169 13.64 -15.85 11.76
N VAL A 170 13.14 -16.23 12.94
CA VAL A 170 12.32 -15.35 13.79
C VAL A 170 13.08 -14.09 14.16
N ASP A 171 14.33 -14.22 14.60
CA ASP A 171 15.15 -13.06 15.00
C ASP A 171 15.44 -12.15 13.79
N TRP A 172 15.70 -12.73 12.62
CA TRP A 172 15.88 -11.95 11.40
C TRP A 172 14.61 -11.16 11.02
N VAL A 173 13.43 -11.79 11.09
CA VAL A 173 12.15 -11.12 10.82
C VAL A 173 11.93 -9.97 11.81
N LEU A 174 12.13 -10.22 13.12
CA LEU A 174 11.91 -9.21 14.17
C LEU A 174 12.87 -8.02 14.06
N LYS A 175 14.10 -8.25 13.61
CA LYS A 175 15.06 -7.16 13.31
C LYS A 175 14.69 -6.40 12.03
N THR A 176 14.14 -7.10 11.04
CA THR A 176 13.91 -6.54 9.72
C THR A 176 12.60 -5.75 9.64
N VAL A 177 11.51 -6.24 10.23
CA VAL A 177 10.18 -5.60 10.16
C VAL A 177 10.19 -4.13 10.62
N PRO A 178 10.81 -3.75 11.75
CA PRO A 178 10.89 -2.34 12.14
C PRO A 178 11.60 -1.46 11.12
N THR A 179 12.61 -1.98 10.40
CA THR A 179 13.35 -1.22 9.38
C THR A 179 12.53 -0.90 8.13
N MET A 180 11.41 -1.58 7.92
CA MET A 180 10.52 -1.30 6.81
C MET A 180 9.69 -0.01 7.03
N GLY A 181 9.62 0.47 8.26
CA GLY A 181 8.76 1.59 8.65
C GLY A 181 7.28 1.31 8.37
N ALA A 182 6.47 2.35 8.28
CA ALA A 182 5.04 2.25 7.96
C ALA A 182 4.73 2.37 6.45
N GLY A 183 5.75 2.47 5.59
CA GLY A 183 5.58 2.72 4.15
C GLY A 183 4.86 1.62 3.37
N TRP A 184 4.76 0.42 3.92
CA TRP A 184 3.99 -0.69 3.35
C TRP A 184 2.51 -0.71 3.78
N CYS A 185 2.06 0.29 4.53
CA CYS A 185 0.68 0.49 4.98
C CYS A 185 0.12 -0.71 5.77
N PRO A 186 0.67 -1.05 6.95
CA PRO A 186 0.07 -2.05 7.83
C PRO A 186 -1.34 -1.61 8.31
N PRO A 187 -2.22 -2.54 8.73
CA PRO A 187 -1.99 -3.97 8.79
C PRO A 187 -2.13 -4.64 7.42
N GLY A 188 -1.30 -5.64 7.21
CA GLY A 188 -1.29 -6.44 5.99
C GLY A 188 -0.73 -7.83 6.25
N MET A 189 -0.10 -8.45 5.27
CA MET A 189 0.51 -9.77 5.41
C MET A 189 2.01 -9.71 5.16
N LEU A 190 2.74 -10.67 5.72
CA LEU A 190 4.12 -10.95 5.35
C LEU A 190 4.19 -12.30 4.65
N GLY A 191 4.64 -12.30 3.39
CA GLY A 191 5.03 -13.50 2.69
C GLY A 191 6.50 -13.80 2.94
N ILE A 192 6.81 -15.00 3.40
CA ILE A 192 8.15 -15.45 3.71
C ILE A 192 8.45 -16.69 2.87
N GLY A 193 9.56 -16.64 2.13
CA GLY A 193 10.07 -17.78 1.37
C GLY A 193 11.36 -18.26 2.00
N ILE A 194 11.47 -19.56 2.26
CA ILE A 194 12.61 -20.15 2.95
C ILE A 194 13.23 -21.22 2.04
N GLY A 195 14.53 -21.12 1.82
CA GLY A 195 15.28 -22.13 1.09
C GLY A 195 15.35 -21.90 -0.43
N GLY A 196 15.71 -22.93 -1.19
CA GLY A 196 16.05 -22.85 -2.60
C GLY A 196 17.34 -22.03 -2.83
N THR A 197 17.27 -21.16 -3.82
CA THR A 197 18.26 -20.11 -4.14
C THR A 197 17.71 -18.74 -3.76
N ALA A 198 18.49 -17.69 -3.89
CA ALA A 198 18.06 -16.33 -3.53
C ALA A 198 16.77 -15.90 -4.24
N GLU A 199 16.72 -16.09 -5.57
CA GLU A 199 15.56 -15.78 -6.39
C GLU A 199 14.37 -16.71 -6.06
N LYS A 200 14.62 -18.00 -5.73
CA LYS A 200 13.55 -18.93 -5.36
C LYS A 200 12.92 -18.55 -4.03
N ALA A 201 13.69 -18.13 -3.03
CA ALA A 201 13.18 -17.64 -1.76
C ALA A 201 12.28 -16.41 -1.94
N MET A 202 12.69 -15.46 -2.80
CA MET A 202 11.86 -14.28 -3.10
C MET A 202 10.59 -14.63 -3.86
N MET A 203 10.66 -15.60 -4.80
CA MET A 203 9.49 -16.12 -5.52
C MET A 203 8.50 -16.76 -4.56
N LEU A 204 8.96 -17.65 -3.67
CA LEU A 204 8.14 -18.30 -2.65
C LEU A 204 7.47 -17.28 -1.73
N ALA A 205 8.18 -16.22 -1.33
CA ALA A 205 7.62 -15.13 -0.53
C ALA A 205 6.49 -14.40 -1.27
N LYS A 206 6.65 -14.17 -2.58
CA LYS A 206 5.62 -13.53 -3.41
C LYS A 206 4.40 -14.43 -3.59
N GLU A 207 4.59 -15.69 -3.93
CA GLU A 207 3.51 -16.68 -4.06
C GLU A 207 2.74 -16.85 -2.74
N ALA A 208 3.44 -16.89 -1.61
CA ALA A 208 2.83 -17.04 -0.29
C ALA A 208 1.81 -15.91 0.02
N LEU A 209 2.05 -14.70 -0.45
CA LEU A 209 1.13 -13.58 -0.26
C LEU A 209 -0.24 -13.76 -0.92
N MET A 210 -0.34 -14.66 -1.90
CA MET A 210 -1.57 -14.91 -2.66
C MET A 210 -2.46 -16.00 -2.03
N GLU A 211 -2.02 -16.62 -0.93
CA GLU A 211 -2.82 -17.60 -0.19
C GLU A 211 -3.84 -16.94 0.72
N GLU A 212 -4.93 -17.65 1.01
CA GLU A 212 -5.98 -17.18 1.92
C GLU A 212 -5.45 -16.82 3.31
N ILE A 213 -6.00 -15.77 3.90
CA ILE A 213 -5.75 -15.40 5.30
C ILE A 213 -6.50 -16.38 6.20
N ASN A 214 -5.76 -17.18 6.95
CA ASN A 214 -6.32 -18.24 7.80
C ASN A 214 -5.70 -18.28 9.22
N MET A 215 -5.03 -17.20 9.64
CA MET A 215 -4.34 -17.17 10.93
C MET A 215 -5.27 -17.39 12.12
N ASP A 216 -6.48 -16.81 12.09
CA ASP A 216 -7.44 -16.99 13.20
C ASP A 216 -7.90 -18.44 13.32
N GLU A 217 -8.08 -19.15 12.19
CA GLU A 217 -8.37 -20.58 12.19
C GLU A 217 -7.19 -21.37 12.75
N LEU A 218 -5.99 -21.07 12.28
CA LEU A 218 -4.75 -21.70 12.74
C LEU A 218 -4.56 -21.55 14.26
N LEU A 219 -4.77 -20.35 14.77
CA LEU A 219 -4.67 -20.09 16.22
C LEU A 219 -5.75 -20.86 17.01
N ARG A 220 -6.97 -20.96 16.47
CA ARG A 220 -8.08 -21.67 17.12
C ARG A 220 -7.88 -23.19 17.17
N ARG A 221 -7.40 -23.81 16.07
CA ARG A 221 -7.20 -25.27 16.00
C ARG A 221 -5.85 -25.75 16.54
N GLY A 222 -4.90 -24.82 16.65
CA GLY A 222 -3.51 -25.11 16.96
C GLY A 222 -2.68 -25.63 15.78
N PRO A 223 -1.33 -25.59 15.88
CA PRO A 223 -0.43 -25.99 14.82
C PRO A 223 -0.41 -27.52 14.65
N GLN A 224 -0.34 -27.97 13.40
CA GLN A 224 -0.23 -29.39 13.00
C GLN A 224 1.10 -29.71 12.34
N SER A 225 1.98 -28.70 12.18
CA SER A 225 3.32 -28.85 11.61
C SER A 225 4.29 -27.83 12.21
N LYS A 226 5.58 -28.09 12.08
CA LYS A 226 6.64 -27.15 12.47
C LYS A 226 6.58 -25.82 11.73
N MET A 227 6.09 -25.85 10.48
CA MET A 227 5.88 -24.62 9.70
C MET A 227 4.74 -23.79 10.27
N GLU A 228 3.67 -24.41 10.72
CA GLU A 228 2.56 -23.71 11.38
C GLU A 228 2.96 -23.17 12.75
N GLU A 229 3.77 -23.89 13.52
CA GLU A 229 4.38 -23.38 14.78
C GLU A 229 5.18 -22.11 14.49
N LEU A 230 6.03 -22.13 13.45
CA LEU A 230 6.83 -20.98 13.04
C LEU A 230 5.96 -19.80 12.59
N ARG A 231 4.87 -20.06 11.84
CA ARG A 231 3.90 -19.00 11.44
C ARG A 231 3.29 -18.32 12.65
N ILE A 232 2.82 -19.10 13.64
CA ILE A 232 2.21 -18.56 14.87
C ILE A 232 3.26 -17.75 15.65
N GLU A 233 4.45 -18.28 15.83
CA GLU A 233 5.51 -17.59 16.57
C GLU A 233 5.86 -16.23 15.95
N ILE A 234 6.05 -16.18 14.63
CA ILE A 234 6.34 -14.93 13.92
C ILE A 234 5.16 -13.98 14.01
N PHE A 235 3.93 -14.48 13.81
CA PHE A 235 2.71 -13.67 13.89
C PHE A 235 2.56 -12.97 15.25
N GLU A 236 2.69 -13.73 16.34
CA GLU A 236 2.58 -13.18 17.68
C GLU A 236 3.68 -12.16 17.98
N LYS A 237 4.93 -12.49 17.63
CA LYS A 237 6.08 -11.62 17.91
C LYS A 237 6.09 -10.35 17.05
N VAL A 238 5.68 -10.42 15.76
CA VAL A 238 5.58 -9.25 14.89
C VAL A 238 4.47 -8.31 15.38
N ASN A 239 3.32 -8.83 15.79
CA ASN A 239 2.27 -8.01 16.40
C ASN A 239 2.72 -7.43 17.75
N ALA A 240 3.52 -8.16 18.51
CA ALA A 240 4.10 -7.68 19.78
C ALA A 240 5.13 -6.55 19.60
N LEU A 241 5.60 -6.28 18.36
CA LEU A 241 6.41 -5.08 18.07
C LEU A 241 5.60 -3.78 18.28
N GLY A 242 4.29 -3.85 18.36
CA GLY A 242 3.44 -2.71 18.66
C GLY A 242 3.39 -1.63 17.58
N ILE A 243 3.82 -1.94 16.34
CA ILE A 243 3.83 -0.99 15.21
C ILE A 243 2.42 -0.54 14.89
N GLY A 244 1.47 -1.49 14.83
CA GLY A 244 0.05 -1.23 14.63
C GLY A 244 -0.31 -0.72 13.24
N ALA A 245 -1.60 -0.44 13.04
CA ALA A 245 -2.12 0.09 11.79
C ALA A 245 -1.42 1.39 11.42
N GLN A 246 -0.95 1.50 10.18
CA GLN A 246 -0.27 2.68 9.61
C GLN A 246 0.97 3.14 10.42
N GLY A 247 1.49 2.30 11.33
CA GLY A 247 2.61 2.67 12.21
C GLY A 247 2.21 3.59 13.38
N LEU A 248 0.92 3.69 13.67
CA LEU A 248 0.38 4.56 14.73
C LEU A 248 0.47 3.94 16.14
N GLY A 249 1.08 2.76 16.24
CA GLY A 249 1.05 1.94 17.45
C GLY A 249 -0.25 1.14 17.56
N GLY A 250 -0.22 0.01 18.25
CA GLY A 250 -1.43 -0.81 18.44
C GLY A 250 -1.18 -2.30 18.41
N LEU A 251 -2.26 -3.05 18.39
CA LEU A 251 -2.25 -4.51 18.55
C LEU A 251 -2.04 -5.27 17.23
N THR A 252 -2.37 -4.65 16.08
CA THR A 252 -2.35 -5.35 14.79
C THR A 252 -1.42 -4.68 13.80
N THR A 253 -0.25 -5.29 13.59
CA THR A 253 0.72 -4.93 12.55
C THR A 253 0.52 -5.82 11.32
N VAL A 254 0.29 -7.12 11.55
CA VAL A 254 0.01 -8.11 10.49
C VAL A 254 -1.29 -8.85 10.77
N LEU A 255 -2.00 -9.16 9.69
CA LEU A 255 -3.21 -9.99 9.71
C LEU A 255 -2.86 -11.48 9.59
N ASP A 256 -1.79 -11.80 8.90
CA ASP A 256 -1.28 -13.15 8.72
C ASP A 256 0.22 -13.16 8.38
N ILE A 257 0.87 -14.29 8.65
CA ILE A 257 2.20 -14.66 8.18
C ILE A 257 2.05 -15.85 7.25
N LYS A 258 2.49 -15.72 6.01
CA LYS A 258 2.45 -16.78 4.99
C LYS A 258 3.84 -17.29 4.72
N ILE A 259 4.07 -18.59 4.82
CA ILE A 259 5.39 -19.20 4.64
C ILE A 259 5.33 -20.31 3.61
N LYS A 260 6.24 -20.25 2.63
CA LYS A 260 6.55 -21.37 1.72
C LYS A 260 8.02 -21.72 1.85
N ASP A 261 8.34 -22.98 1.72
CA ASP A 261 9.72 -23.47 1.78
C ASP A 261 10.10 -24.34 0.59
N TYR A 262 11.39 -24.49 0.40
CA TYR A 262 11.97 -25.33 -0.63
C TYR A 262 13.34 -25.86 -0.16
N PRO A 263 13.74 -27.11 -0.51
CA PRO A 263 15.07 -27.62 -0.17
C PRO A 263 16.18 -26.69 -0.65
N CYS A 264 17.21 -26.49 0.19
CA CYS A 264 18.32 -25.59 -0.11
C CYS A 264 19.69 -26.26 0.10
N HIS A 265 20.76 -25.58 -0.32
CA HIS A 265 22.12 -26.05 -0.11
C HIS A 265 22.46 -26.07 1.38
N ALA A 266 23.19 -27.10 1.83
CA ALA A 266 23.54 -27.30 3.25
C ALA A 266 24.35 -26.12 3.87
N ALA A 267 25.06 -25.36 3.06
CA ALA A 267 25.90 -24.25 3.53
C ALA A 267 25.14 -22.92 3.75
N GLY A 268 23.85 -22.85 3.41
CA GLY A 268 23.11 -21.59 3.54
C GLY A 268 21.62 -21.81 3.76
N LYS A 269 20.94 -20.73 4.16
CA LYS A 269 19.50 -20.67 4.38
C LYS A 269 18.96 -19.35 3.82
N PRO A 270 18.67 -19.32 2.49
CA PRO A 270 18.05 -18.14 1.87
C PRO A 270 16.69 -17.86 2.50
N VAL A 271 16.41 -16.61 2.87
CA VAL A 271 15.10 -16.19 3.38
C VAL A 271 14.69 -14.90 2.70
N GLY A 272 13.60 -14.96 1.94
CA GLY A 272 12.94 -13.79 1.36
C GLY A 272 11.74 -13.37 2.19
N MET A 273 11.50 -12.07 2.31
CA MET A 273 10.31 -11.52 2.95
C MET A 273 9.73 -10.37 2.13
N ILE A 274 8.47 -10.47 1.79
CA ILE A 274 7.74 -9.47 1.03
C ILE A 274 6.47 -9.09 1.81
N PRO A 275 6.30 -7.81 2.21
CA PRO A 275 5.06 -7.37 2.82
C PRO A 275 3.97 -7.13 1.77
N ASN A 276 2.71 -7.35 2.14
CA ASN A 276 1.55 -6.87 1.39
C ASN A 276 0.78 -5.85 2.23
N CYS A 277 0.24 -4.83 1.59
CA CYS A 277 -0.37 -3.70 2.28
C CYS A 277 -1.87 -3.90 2.56
N ALA A 278 -2.47 -2.95 3.26
CA ALA A 278 -3.92 -2.89 3.49
C ALA A 278 -4.75 -2.76 2.19
N ALA A 279 -4.14 -2.44 1.05
CA ALA A 279 -4.77 -2.47 -0.27
C ALA A 279 -4.37 -3.75 -1.02
N THR A 280 -4.51 -4.92 -0.40
CA THR A 280 -4.23 -6.21 -1.05
C THR A 280 -5.18 -6.47 -2.21
N ARG A 281 -4.63 -6.92 -3.33
CA ARG A 281 -5.37 -7.06 -4.61
C ARG A 281 -4.88 -8.27 -5.33
N HIS A 282 -5.62 -9.37 -5.24
CA HIS A 282 -5.38 -10.57 -6.02
C HIS A 282 -6.68 -11.35 -6.21
N ALA A 283 -6.73 -12.15 -7.26
CA ALA A 283 -7.81 -13.08 -7.52
C ALA A 283 -7.26 -14.36 -8.13
N HIS A 284 -7.94 -15.47 -7.84
CA HIS A 284 -7.68 -16.77 -8.38
C HIS A 284 -8.84 -17.19 -9.27
N PHE A 285 -8.53 -17.73 -10.43
CA PHE A 285 -9.52 -18.30 -11.33
C PHE A 285 -8.90 -19.43 -12.17
N GLN A 286 -9.76 -20.21 -12.80
CA GLN A 286 -9.35 -21.34 -13.59
C GLN A 286 -9.92 -21.23 -15.00
N LEU A 287 -9.13 -21.57 -16.01
CA LEU A 287 -9.56 -21.77 -17.39
C LEU A 287 -9.54 -23.26 -17.73
N ASP A 288 -10.69 -23.78 -18.12
CA ASP A 288 -10.90 -25.19 -18.46
C ASP A 288 -11.45 -25.40 -19.87
N GLY A 289 -11.43 -24.33 -20.70
CA GLY A 289 -11.94 -24.32 -22.06
C GLY A 289 -13.45 -24.06 -22.19
N SER A 290 -14.15 -23.81 -21.08
CA SER A 290 -15.59 -23.50 -21.10
C SER A 290 -15.93 -22.03 -21.43
N GLY A 291 -14.91 -21.15 -21.50
CA GLY A 291 -15.07 -19.73 -21.79
C GLY A 291 -14.32 -18.83 -20.81
N VAL A 292 -14.76 -17.58 -20.72
CA VAL A 292 -14.22 -16.58 -19.80
C VAL A 292 -14.44 -17.00 -18.36
N ALA A 293 -13.41 -16.81 -17.52
CA ALA A 293 -13.50 -17.14 -16.09
C ALA A 293 -14.48 -16.21 -15.36
N HIS A 294 -15.17 -16.76 -14.38
CA HIS A 294 -16.07 -15.99 -13.51
C HIS A 294 -15.45 -15.92 -12.11
N ILE A 295 -15.26 -14.69 -11.59
CA ILE A 295 -14.77 -14.44 -10.25
C ILE A 295 -15.95 -13.95 -9.40
N GLN A 296 -16.21 -14.63 -8.29
CA GLN A 296 -17.32 -14.29 -7.41
C GLN A 296 -16.99 -13.05 -6.57
N ALA A 297 -17.80 -12.01 -6.68
CA ALA A 297 -17.65 -10.81 -5.87
C ALA A 297 -18.09 -11.05 -4.42
N PRO A 298 -17.41 -10.42 -3.45
CA PRO A 298 -17.94 -10.30 -2.08
C PRO A 298 -19.30 -9.61 -2.10
N LYS A 299 -20.20 -10.03 -1.23
CA LYS A 299 -21.50 -9.35 -1.10
C LYS A 299 -21.35 -8.13 -0.21
N LEU A 300 -22.17 -7.11 -0.44
CA LEU A 300 -22.13 -5.89 0.39
C LEU A 300 -22.48 -6.18 1.86
N GLU A 301 -23.25 -7.24 2.13
CA GLU A 301 -23.56 -7.71 3.47
C GLU A 301 -22.34 -8.31 4.20
N ASP A 302 -21.31 -8.74 3.46
CA ASP A 302 -20.09 -9.30 4.04
C ASP A 302 -19.17 -8.21 4.64
N TYR A 303 -19.43 -6.93 4.29
CA TYR A 303 -18.68 -5.82 4.85
C TYR A 303 -19.20 -5.45 6.24
N PRO A 304 -18.30 -5.28 7.24
CA PRO A 304 -18.72 -4.94 8.58
C PRO A 304 -19.39 -3.57 8.62
N ALA A 305 -20.38 -3.43 9.49
CA ALA A 305 -21.00 -2.13 9.80
C ALA A 305 -20.04 -1.31 10.68
N VAL A 306 -18.98 -0.79 10.09
CA VAL A 306 -18.00 0.04 10.78
C VAL A 306 -18.37 1.50 10.63
N THR A 307 -18.39 2.22 11.73
CA THR A 307 -18.52 3.68 11.76
C THR A 307 -17.21 4.28 12.22
N TRP A 308 -16.73 5.26 11.49
CA TRP A 308 -15.65 6.08 11.97
C TRP A 308 -16.23 7.23 12.79
N ASP A 309 -15.94 7.21 14.09
CA ASP A 309 -16.39 8.28 14.99
C ASP A 309 -15.48 9.52 14.83
N SER A 310 -15.93 10.46 14.02
CA SER A 310 -15.29 11.75 13.84
C SER A 310 -15.64 12.78 14.92
N SER A 311 -16.50 12.45 15.88
CA SER A 311 -17.01 13.40 16.89
C SER A 311 -15.92 13.98 17.80
N SER A 312 -14.85 13.21 18.03
CA SER A 312 -13.67 13.65 18.79
C SER A 312 -12.58 14.27 17.92
N SER A 313 -12.77 14.35 16.59
CA SER A 313 -11.81 14.93 15.67
C SER A 313 -11.98 16.44 15.62
N LYS A 314 -10.86 17.17 15.63
CA LYS A 314 -10.87 18.62 15.54
C LYS A 314 -11.03 19.06 14.09
N ARG A 315 -12.07 19.86 13.78
CA ARG A 315 -12.16 20.54 12.48
C ARG A 315 -11.19 21.69 12.41
N VAL A 316 -10.43 21.75 11.32
CA VAL A 316 -9.39 22.74 11.09
C VAL A 316 -9.70 23.50 9.80
N ASP A 317 -9.73 24.83 9.90
CA ASP A 317 -9.85 25.73 8.74
C ASP A 317 -8.43 26.12 8.27
N LEU A 318 -7.97 25.47 7.19
CA LEU A 318 -6.62 25.68 6.65
C LEU A 318 -6.43 27.07 6.01
N ASP A 319 -7.50 27.73 5.61
CA ASP A 319 -7.41 29.05 5.00
C ASP A 319 -7.17 30.14 6.03
N ASN A 320 -7.54 29.90 7.31
CA ASN A 320 -7.38 30.80 8.44
C ASN A 320 -6.51 30.24 9.58
N ILE A 321 -5.78 29.14 9.33
CA ILE A 321 -4.98 28.48 10.36
C ILE A 321 -3.87 29.38 10.91
N THR A 322 -3.64 29.30 12.22
CA THR A 322 -2.57 30.01 12.91
C THR A 322 -1.49 29.08 13.44
N GLN A 323 -0.28 29.65 13.65
CA GLN A 323 0.81 28.91 14.28
C GLN A 323 0.43 28.46 15.70
N GLU A 324 -0.36 29.27 16.44
CA GLU A 324 -0.82 28.94 17.78
C GLU A 324 -1.71 27.69 17.77
N GLU A 325 -2.60 27.60 16.79
CA GLU A 325 -3.44 26.41 16.63
C GLU A 325 -2.59 25.16 16.33
N MET A 326 -1.63 25.23 15.41
CA MET A 326 -0.73 24.12 15.12
C MET A 326 0.12 23.71 16.34
N ASN A 327 0.54 24.68 17.18
CA ASN A 327 1.28 24.40 18.42
C ASN A 327 0.46 23.58 19.43
N SER A 328 -0.87 23.60 19.32
CA SER A 328 -1.77 22.85 20.20
C SER A 328 -1.89 21.37 19.83
N TRP A 329 -1.49 20.99 18.61
CA TRP A 329 -1.64 19.64 18.11
C TRP A 329 -0.62 18.67 18.71
N LYS A 330 -1.07 17.45 18.96
CA LYS A 330 -0.22 16.39 19.51
C LYS A 330 -0.16 15.21 18.55
N PRO A 331 0.96 14.47 18.49
CA PRO A 331 1.05 13.25 17.73
C PRO A 331 -0.07 12.26 18.09
N GLY A 332 -0.81 11.81 17.07
CA GLY A 332 -1.97 10.92 17.21
C GLY A 332 -3.32 11.65 17.25
N ASP A 333 -3.35 12.98 17.35
CA ASP A 333 -4.61 13.72 17.20
C ASP A 333 -5.19 13.51 15.80
N THR A 334 -6.49 13.26 15.71
CA THR A 334 -7.22 13.17 14.43
C THR A 334 -7.83 14.54 14.10
N LEU A 335 -7.53 15.03 12.91
CA LEU A 335 -8.01 16.29 12.38
C LEU A 335 -8.90 16.07 11.17
N LEU A 336 -9.89 16.95 10.97
CA LEU A 336 -10.70 17.07 9.78
C LEU A 336 -10.35 18.37 9.08
N LEU A 337 -9.62 18.28 7.98
CA LEU A 337 -9.13 19.44 7.27
C LEU A 337 -10.22 20.04 6.37
N ASN A 338 -10.39 21.34 6.43
CA ASN A 338 -11.28 22.15 5.59
C ASN A 338 -10.50 23.29 4.97
N GLY A 339 -10.78 23.63 3.72
CA GLY A 339 -10.11 24.74 3.02
C GLY A 339 -9.17 24.27 1.92
N THR A 340 -8.14 25.05 1.64
CA THR A 340 -7.25 24.90 0.49
C THR A 340 -5.98 24.11 0.84
N ILE A 341 -5.67 23.08 0.06
CA ILE A 341 -4.37 22.38 0.05
C ILE A 341 -3.80 22.36 -1.36
N TYR A 342 -2.47 22.31 -1.46
CA TYR A 342 -1.77 22.08 -2.73
C TYR A 342 -1.29 20.65 -2.82
N THR A 343 -1.10 20.10 -4.03
CA THR A 343 -0.53 18.78 -4.21
C THR A 343 0.90 18.86 -4.72
N GLY A 344 1.70 17.83 -4.45
CA GLY A 344 3.05 17.73 -4.99
C GLY A 344 3.72 16.42 -4.61
N ARG A 345 4.36 15.77 -5.58
CA ARG A 345 5.15 14.56 -5.38
C ARG A 345 6.59 14.77 -5.84
N ASP A 346 7.28 13.66 -6.11
CA ASP A 346 8.71 13.63 -6.44
C ASP A 346 9.08 14.59 -7.56
N ALA A 347 8.36 14.55 -8.71
CA ALA A 347 8.68 15.38 -9.87
C ALA A 347 8.41 16.88 -9.61
N ALA A 348 7.28 17.20 -8.97
CA ALA A 348 6.96 18.58 -8.60
C ALA A 348 7.97 19.14 -7.59
N HIS A 349 8.31 18.36 -6.53
CA HIS A 349 9.32 18.78 -5.54
C HIS A 349 10.70 18.99 -6.18
N LYS A 350 11.12 18.06 -7.05
CA LYS A 350 12.39 18.24 -7.76
C LYS A 350 12.39 19.51 -8.56
N ARG A 351 11.34 19.80 -9.33
CA ARG A 351 11.24 21.01 -10.15
C ARG A 351 11.21 22.28 -9.30
N MET A 352 10.46 22.31 -8.20
CA MET A 352 10.45 23.44 -7.26
C MET A 352 11.87 23.69 -6.70
N VAL A 353 12.57 22.64 -6.29
CA VAL A 353 13.94 22.77 -5.75
C VAL A 353 14.93 23.22 -6.84
N ASP A 354 14.82 22.73 -8.07
CA ASP A 354 15.66 23.19 -9.19
C ASP A 354 15.41 24.70 -9.44
N MET A 355 14.16 25.17 -9.46
CA MET A 355 13.81 26.59 -9.59
C MET A 355 14.41 27.43 -8.45
N LEU A 356 14.25 27.01 -7.20
CA LEU A 356 14.82 27.70 -6.04
C LEU A 356 16.34 27.79 -6.12
N ASN A 357 17.01 26.74 -6.56
CA ASN A 357 18.48 26.71 -6.74
C ASN A 357 18.94 27.65 -7.87
N ASN A 358 18.10 27.88 -8.86
CA ASN A 358 18.36 28.85 -9.95
C ASN A 358 17.98 30.28 -9.59
N GLY A 359 17.41 30.52 -8.40
CA GLY A 359 16.90 31.84 -7.97
C GLY A 359 15.62 32.26 -8.66
N GLU A 360 14.85 31.29 -9.18
CA GLU A 360 13.56 31.51 -9.83
C GLU A 360 12.42 31.54 -8.79
N GLU A 361 11.40 32.34 -9.04
CA GLU A 361 10.19 32.34 -8.22
C GLU A 361 9.33 31.09 -8.49
N LEU A 362 8.75 30.54 -7.43
CA LEU A 362 7.83 29.42 -7.57
C LEU A 362 6.51 29.88 -8.19
N PRO A 363 5.86 29.04 -9.03
CA PRO A 363 4.61 29.38 -9.71
C PRO A 363 3.39 29.44 -8.76
N VAL A 364 3.56 29.04 -7.48
CA VAL A 364 2.53 29.04 -6.45
C VAL A 364 3.10 29.58 -5.14
N ASP A 365 2.30 30.40 -4.45
CA ASP A 365 2.63 30.84 -3.08
C ASP A 365 2.24 29.75 -2.08
N LEU A 366 3.24 29.17 -1.43
CA LEU A 366 3.09 28.10 -0.44
C LEU A 366 3.18 28.62 1.01
N LYS A 367 3.37 29.94 1.23
CA LYS A 367 3.50 30.49 2.57
C LYS A 367 2.23 30.25 3.38
N GLY A 368 2.38 29.63 4.54
CA GLY A 368 1.25 29.30 5.42
C GLY A 368 0.30 28.23 4.86
N LYS A 369 0.69 27.48 3.84
CA LYS A 369 -0.14 26.47 3.17
C LYS A 369 0.26 25.05 3.56
N PHE A 370 -0.52 24.09 3.09
CA PHE A 370 -0.26 22.65 3.23
C PHE A 370 -0.08 22.01 1.86
N ILE A 371 0.88 21.08 1.76
CA ILE A 371 1.12 20.31 0.55
C ILE A 371 0.78 18.84 0.78
N TYR A 372 -0.06 18.29 -0.07
CA TYR A 372 -0.47 16.89 -0.04
C TYR A 372 0.34 16.08 -1.05
N TYR A 373 1.05 15.08 -0.55
CA TYR A 373 1.83 14.16 -1.36
C TYR A 373 0.91 13.13 -2.02
N VAL A 374 0.36 13.49 -3.16
CA VAL A 374 -0.60 12.67 -3.90
C VAL A 374 -0.36 12.74 -5.40
N GLY A 375 -0.67 11.67 -6.10
CA GLY A 375 -0.88 11.61 -7.53
C GLY A 375 -2.17 10.82 -7.73
N PRO A 376 -3.31 11.50 -7.91
CA PRO A 376 -4.61 10.86 -7.97
C PRO A 376 -4.76 9.97 -9.21
N VAL A 377 -5.74 9.07 -9.18
CA VAL A 377 -6.27 8.42 -10.38
C VAL A 377 -7.09 9.44 -11.17
N ASP A 378 -7.15 9.29 -12.48
CA ASP A 378 -7.98 10.15 -13.31
C ASP A 378 -9.47 10.02 -12.91
N PRO A 379 -10.22 11.14 -12.90
CA PRO A 379 -11.64 11.11 -12.58
C PRO A 379 -12.45 10.40 -13.67
N VAL A 380 -13.55 9.78 -13.28
CA VAL A 380 -14.55 9.22 -14.21
C VAL A 380 -15.94 9.77 -13.88
N GLY A 381 -16.79 9.92 -14.89
CA GLY A 381 -18.14 10.48 -14.73
C GLY A 381 -18.12 11.88 -14.13
N ASP A 382 -18.79 12.06 -13.01
CA ASP A 382 -18.96 13.33 -12.28
C ASP A 382 -17.93 13.52 -11.14
N GLU A 383 -16.91 12.68 -11.06
CA GLU A 383 -15.88 12.82 -10.04
C GLU A 383 -15.08 14.14 -10.20
N VAL A 384 -14.88 14.86 -9.11
CA VAL A 384 -13.96 16.02 -9.07
C VAL A 384 -12.52 15.56 -9.26
N VAL A 385 -12.16 14.44 -8.63
CA VAL A 385 -10.87 13.76 -8.73
C VAL A 385 -11.09 12.28 -8.46
N GLY A 386 -10.34 11.41 -9.13
CA GLY A 386 -10.37 9.98 -8.85
C GLY A 386 -9.71 9.65 -7.50
N PRO A 387 -9.63 8.38 -7.11
CA PRO A 387 -9.01 7.97 -5.85
C PRO A 387 -7.68 8.66 -5.59
N ALA A 388 -7.58 9.36 -4.46
CA ALA A 388 -6.52 10.32 -4.14
C ALA A 388 -5.82 10.01 -2.80
N GLY A 389 -5.33 8.77 -2.64
CA GLY A 389 -4.62 8.35 -1.44
C GLY A 389 -3.19 8.92 -1.34
N PRO A 390 -2.64 8.97 -0.11
CA PRO A 390 -1.34 9.57 0.14
C PRO A 390 -0.18 8.74 -0.43
N THR A 391 0.86 9.44 -0.88
CA THR A 391 2.15 8.85 -1.25
C THR A 391 3.06 8.74 -0.03
N THR A 392 3.98 7.77 -0.03
CA THR A 392 5.00 7.61 1.01
C THR A 392 5.87 8.86 1.13
N ALA A 393 5.87 9.48 2.31
CA ALA A 393 6.48 10.80 2.55
C ALA A 393 8.01 10.79 2.55
N THR A 394 8.65 9.69 2.96
CA THR A 394 10.12 9.56 3.01
C THR A 394 10.82 9.86 1.70
N ARG A 395 10.14 9.70 0.55
CA ARG A 395 10.72 10.06 -0.76
C ARG A 395 10.94 11.57 -0.92
N MET A 396 10.16 12.39 -0.21
CA MET A 396 10.27 13.85 -0.23
C MET A 396 11.22 14.39 0.85
N ASP A 397 11.77 13.54 1.74
CA ASP A 397 12.61 13.99 2.86
C ASP A 397 13.82 14.80 2.41
N LYS A 398 14.46 14.41 1.31
CA LYS A 398 15.60 15.12 0.72
C LYS A 398 15.29 16.55 0.27
N PHE A 399 14.03 16.88 0.04
CA PHE A 399 13.60 18.22 -0.38
C PHE A 399 13.04 19.05 0.78
N THR A 400 12.68 18.40 1.89
CA THR A 400 11.85 18.97 2.96
C THR A 400 12.46 20.23 3.55
N ARG A 401 13.73 20.22 3.97
CA ARG A 401 14.37 21.38 4.59
C ARG A 401 14.34 22.58 3.67
N GLN A 402 14.80 22.42 2.43
CA GLN A 402 14.90 23.52 1.47
C GLN A 402 13.52 24.09 1.14
N VAL A 403 12.51 23.25 0.95
CA VAL A 403 11.13 23.71 0.67
C VAL A 403 10.56 24.47 1.87
N LEU A 404 10.71 23.98 3.09
CA LEU A 404 10.21 24.66 4.30
C LEU A 404 10.88 26.04 4.49
N GLU A 405 12.20 26.09 4.40
CA GLU A 405 12.97 27.35 4.60
C GLU A 405 12.70 28.39 3.51
N ALA A 406 12.55 27.96 2.25
CA ALA A 406 12.33 28.86 1.14
C ALA A 406 10.88 29.36 1.03
N THR A 407 9.90 28.57 1.43
CA THR A 407 8.49 28.89 1.17
C THR A 407 7.68 29.30 2.40
N GLY A 408 8.12 28.96 3.61
CA GLY A 408 7.31 29.13 4.82
C GLY A 408 6.07 28.26 4.86
N LEU A 409 6.13 27.07 4.22
CA LEU A 409 5.07 26.06 4.22
C LEU A 409 4.75 25.64 5.66
N TYR A 410 3.47 25.57 6.04
CA TYR A 410 3.05 25.17 7.38
C TYR A 410 3.01 23.67 7.59
N GLY A 411 2.69 22.92 6.56
CA GLY A 411 2.62 21.48 6.74
C GLY A 411 2.62 20.65 5.47
N MET A 412 2.87 19.38 5.68
CA MET A 412 2.87 18.37 4.64
C MET A 412 1.92 17.24 5.03
N ILE A 413 1.24 16.66 4.05
CA ILE A 413 0.32 15.55 4.24
C ILE A 413 0.82 14.38 3.39
N GLY A 414 0.99 13.22 3.98
CA GLY A 414 1.47 12.03 3.28
C GLY A 414 1.10 10.75 4.01
N LYS A 415 1.83 9.68 3.77
CA LYS A 415 1.74 8.43 4.56
C LYS A 415 3.12 7.99 5.02
N ALA A 416 3.12 7.13 6.06
CA ALA A 416 4.32 6.60 6.68
C ALA A 416 5.14 7.62 7.48
N ASP A 417 6.25 7.13 7.97
CA ASP A 417 7.22 7.86 8.78
C ASP A 417 8.03 8.89 7.97
N ARG A 418 8.68 9.81 8.69
CA ARG A 418 9.68 10.72 8.16
C ARG A 418 11.05 10.38 8.72
N GLY A 419 12.07 10.55 7.91
CA GLY A 419 13.45 10.38 8.35
C GLY A 419 13.90 11.46 9.35
N PRO A 420 14.96 11.20 10.15
CA PRO A 420 15.40 12.13 11.21
C PRO A 420 15.69 13.55 10.73
N ALA A 421 16.36 13.70 9.58
CA ALA A 421 16.66 15.02 9.01
C ALA A 421 15.40 15.80 8.59
N ALA A 422 14.35 15.12 8.12
CA ALA A 422 13.07 15.76 7.80
C ALA A 422 12.32 16.16 9.06
N VAL A 423 12.34 15.32 10.11
CA VAL A 423 11.75 15.64 11.42
C VAL A 423 12.42 16.85 12.04
N GLU A 424 13.76 16.94 11.96
CA GLU A 424 14.51 18.11 12.41
C GLU A 424 14.13 19.37 11.63
N ALA A 425 14.04 19.28 10.30
CA ALA A 425 13.59 20.40 9.46
C ALA A 425 12.17 20.87 9.81
N ILE A 426 11.25 19.94 10.08
CA ILE A 426 9.88 20.25 10.55
C ILE A 426 9.92 21.04 11.85
N LYS A 427 10.71 20.58 12.83
CA LYS A 427 10.89 21.25 14.13
C LYS A 427 11.47 22.67 13.97
N ASP A 428 12.54 22.80 13.20
CA ASP A 428 13.26 24.08 13.01
C ASP A 428 12.36 25.15 12.39
N ASN A 429 11.49 24.73 11.44
CA ASN A 429 10.57 25.63 10.73
C ASN A 429 9.19 25.73 11.40
N LYS A 430 8.98 25.15 12.58
CA LYS A 430 7.67 25.10 13.25
C LYS A 430 6.53 24.61 12.36
N ALA A 431 6.89 23.74 11.42
CA ALA A 431 5.94 23.09 10.53
C ALA A 431 5.35 21.81 11.18
N THR A 432 4.44 21.14 10.50
CA THR A 432 3.88 19.86 10.93
C THR A 432 3.84 18.86 9.79
N TYR A 433 3.84 17.57 10.15
CA TYR A 433 3.55 16.51 9.19
C TYR A 433 2.30 15.76 9.62
N LEU A 434 1.32 15.75 8.73
CA LEU A 434 0.05 15.07 8.90
C LEU A 434 0.05 13.79 8.05
N MET A 435 -0.62 12.77 8.53
CA MET A 435 -0.72 11.48 7.84
C MET A 435 -2.17 11.22 7.44
N ALA A 436 -2.40 10.98 6.15
CA ALA A 436 -3.63 10.38 5.66
C ALA A 436 -3.45 8.86 5.56
N VAL A 437 -4.55 8.10 5.66
CA VAL A 437 -4.51 6.64 5.72
C VAL A 437 -4.20 6.05 4.35
N GLY A 438 -3.13 5.23 4.29
CA GLY A 438 -2.82 4.43 3.10
C GLY A 438 -3.81 3.27 2.94
N GLY A 439 -4.36 3.10 1.74
CA GLY A 439 -5.42 2.11 1.50
C GLY A 439 -6.85 2.66 1.66
N ALA A 440 -7.01 3.99 1.80
CA ALA A 440 -8.29 4.68 1.89
C ALA A 440 -8.43 5.77 0.80
N ALA A 441 -7.99 5.48 -0.43
CA ALA A 441 -7.85 6.49 -1.48
C ALA A 441 -9.16 7.06 -1.99
N TYR A 442 -10.19 6.22 -2.13
CA TYR A 442 -11.49 6.64 -2.60
C TYR A 442 -12.26 7.45 -1.53
N LEU A 443 -12.13 7.05 -0.27
CA LEU A 443 -12.66 7.83 0.86
C LEU A 443 -12.07 9.24 0.89
N VAL A 444 -10.75 9.38 0.73
CA VAL A 444 -10.10 10.70 0.70
C VAL A 444 -10.54 11.54 -0.49
N SER A 445 -10.73 10.92 -1.68
CA SER A 445 -11.20 11.67 -2.87
C SER A 445 -12.57 12.31 -2.68
N LYS A 446 -13.45 11.70 -1.86
CA LYS A 446 -14.77 12.27 -1.55
C LYS A 446 -14.71 13.51 -0.66
N ALA A 447 -13.60 13.74 0.04
CA ALA A 447 -13.37 14.99 0.76
C ALA A 447 -12.89 16.14 -0.16
N VAL A 448 -12.47 15.85 -1.40
CA VAL A 448 -12.05 16.86 -2.37
C VAL A 448 -13.29 17.40 -3.09
N ARG A 449 -13.58 18.70 -2.91
CA ARG A 449 -14.75 19.37 -3.50
C ARG A 449 -14.44 20.12 -4.78
N GLU A 450 -13.20 20.62 -4.90
CA GLU A 450 -12.71 21.29 -6.12
C GLU A 450 -11.26 20.87 -6.37
N ALA A 451 -10.88 20.76 -7.64
CA ALA A 451 -9.53 20.42 -8.08
C ALA A 451 -9.18 21.25 -9.32
N GLU A 452 -8.08 21.97 -9.26
CA GLU A 452 -7.56 22.82 -10.33
C GLU A 452 -6.06 22.61 -10.49
N VAL A 453 -5.57 22.40 -11.71
CA VAL A 453 -4.13 22.39 -12.00
C VAL A 453 -3.63 23.83 -12.01
N VAL A 454 -2.73 24.18 -11.09
CA VAL A 454 -2.20 25.54 -10.94
C VAL A 454 -0.75 25.70 -11.40
N ALA A 455 0.01 24.59 -11.49
CA ALA A 455 1.37 24.61 -12.02
C ALA A 455 1.81 23.23 -12.52
N PHE A 456 2.84 23.22 -13.38
CA PHE A 456 3.49 22.02 -13.89
C PHE A 456 2.55 21.03 -14.58
N ALA A 457 1.61 21.53 -15.37
CA ALA A 457 0.57 20.70 -16.06
C ALA A 457 1.19 19.56 -16.91
N ASP A 458 2.40 19.74 -17.44
CA ASP A 458 3.14 18.74 -18.20
C ASP A 458 3.53 17.49 -17.37
N LEU A 459 3.50 17.58 -16.05
CA LEU A 459 3.76 16.44 -15.15
C LEU A 459 2.55 15.53 -14.95
N GLY A 460 1.39 15.85 -15.55
CA GLY A 460 0.16 15.06 -15.44
C GLY A 460 -0.27 14.89 -13.98
N MET A 461 -0.38 13.65 -13.50
CA MET A 461 -0.79 13.36 -12.12
C MET A 461 0.17 13.91 -11.04
N GLU A 462 1.38 14.31 -11.41
CA GLU A 462 2.36 14.93 -10.51
C GLU A 462 2.41 16.46 -10.65
N ALA A 463 1.51 17.06 -11.43
CA ALA A 463 1.30 18.50 -11.46
C ALA A 463 0.94 19.03 -10.07
N ILE A 464 1.13 20.32 -9.85
CA ILE A 464 0.61 20.98 -8.65
C ILE A 464 -0.86 21.30 -8.90
N TYR A 465 -1.73 20.61 -8.15
CA TYR A 465 -3.15 20.92 -8.06
C TYR A 465 -3.41 21.77 -6.83
N LYS A 466 -4.41 22.62 -6.94
CA LYS A 466 -5.07 23.26 -5.81
C LYS A 466 -6.36 22.49 -5.55
N PHE A 467 -6.45 21.87 -4.38
CA PHE A 467 -7.66 21.18 -3.93
C PHE A 467 -8.36 22.01 -2.89
N LYS A 468 -9.69 22.07 -2.96
CA LYS A 468 -10.53 22.49 -1.85
C LYS A 468 -11.10 21.24 -1.17
N VAL A 469 -10.81 21.09 0.11
CA VAL A 469 -11.22 19.91 0.88
C VAL A 469 -12.24 20.26 1.95
N GLU A 470 -13.10 19.31 2.27
CA GLU A 470 -14.09 19.38 3.33
C GLU A 470 -14.03 18.10 4.16
N ASP A 471 -13.79 18.28 5.47
CA ASP A 471 -13.64 17.19 6.45
C ASP A 471 -12.65 16.09 6.02
N MET A 472 -11.54 16.45 5.36
CA MET A 472 -10.50 15.48 4.97
C MET A 472 -9.80 14.91 6.21
N PRO A 473 -9.90 13.59 6.46
CA PRO A 473 -9.35 13.00 7.66
C PRO A 473 -7.83 12.83 7.59
N VAL A 474 -7.15 13.28 8.64
CA VAL A 474 -5.71 13.09 8.83
C VAL A 474 -5.37 12.90 10.30
N SER A 475 -4.20 12.33 10.58
CA SER A 475 -3.63 12.25 11.93
C SER A 475 -2.36 13.07 12.01
N VAL A 476 -2.11 13.74 13.15
CA VAL A 476 -0.84 14.41 13.40
C VAL A 476 0.26 13.37 13.58
N ALA A 477 1.18 13.31 12.63
CA ALA A 477 2.26 12.33 12.65
C ALA A 477 3.57 12.91 13.21
N VAL A 478 3.89 14.17 12.90
CA VAL A 478 4.98 14.93 13.52
C VAL A 478 4.47 16.31 13.88
N ASP A 479 4.56 16.66 15.16
CA ASP A 479 4.17 17.97 15.66
C ASP A 479 5.24 19.06 15.40
N VAL A 480 4.92 20.30 15.71
CA VAL A 480 5.82 21.46 15.55
C VAL A 480 7.09 21.38 16.41
N ASN A 481 7.15 20.47 17.36
CA ASN A 481 8.31 20.24 18.24
C ASN A 481 9.18 19.09 17.73
N GLY A 482 8.79 18.45 16.62
CA GLY A 482 9.50 17.29 16.07
C GLY A 482 9.21 15.98 16.78
N THR A 483 8.11 15.88 17.54
CA THR A 483 7.70 14.63 18.14
C THR A 483 6.97 13.77 17.10
N SER A 484 7.53 12.59 16.79
CA SER A 484 6.97 11.67 15.80
C SER A 484 6.20 10.54 16.47
N ILE A 485 4.95 10.32 16.06
CA ILE A 485 4.15 9.17 16.52
C ILE A 485 4.78 7.85 16.08
N HIS A 486 5.36 7.79 14.89
CA HIS A 486 6.00 6.58 14.36
C HIS A 486 7.25 6.18 15.15
N ALA A 487 7.91 7.12 15.83
CA ALA A 487 9.05 6.84 16.70
C ALA A 487 8.63 6.49 18.13
N THR A 488 7.51 7.02 18.62
CA THR A 488 7.10 6.90 20.03
C THR A 488 6.04 5.83 20.26
N ALA A 489 5.01 5.77 19.44
CA ALA A 489 3.87 4.88 19.66
C ALA A 489 4.22 3.38 19.62
N PRO A 490 5.06 2.88 18.69
CA PRO A 490 5.45 1.46 18.70
C PRO A 490 6.11 1.04 20.02
N LYS A 491 6.99 1.86 20.58
CA LYS A 491 7.66 1.57 21.87
C LYS A 491 6.67 1.51 23.05
N ILE A 492 5.71 2.44 23.08
CA ILE A 492 4.64 2.46 24.08
C ILE A 492 3.81 1.18 24.02
N TRP A 493 3.40 0.80 22.82
CA TRP A 493 2.57 -0.39 22.61
C TRP A 493 3.33 -1.69 22.82
N GLN A 494 4.60 -1.77 22.42
CA GLN A 494 5.48 -2.89 22.72
C GLN A 494 5.55 -3.13 24.23
N ALA A 495 5.75 -2.07 25.02
CA ALA A 495 5.79 -2.15 26.47
C ALA A 495 4.44 -2.59 27.08
N LYS A 496 3.30 -2.13 26.52
CA LYS A 496 1.95 -2.55 26.94
C LYS A 496 1.68 -4.02 26.64
N ILE A 497 2.06 -4.48 25.46
CA ILE A 497 1.88 -5.89 25.05
C ILE A 497 2.79 -6.80 25.87
N GLY A 498 4.04 -6.39 26.11
CA GLY A 498 4.97 -7.03 27.05
C GLY A 498 5.42 -8.45 26.71
N LYS A 499 5.21 -8.92 25.48
CA LYS A 499 5.57 -10.29 25.03
C LYS A 499 7.01 -10.44 24.55
N ILE A 500 7.67 -9.35 24.21
CA ILE A 500 9.07 -9.31 23.75
C ILE A 500 9.76 -8.08 24.36
N PRO A 501 11.12 -8.05 24.42
CA PRO A 501 11.86 -6.84 24.79
C PRO A 501 11.57 -5.69 23.80
N VAL A 502 11.62 -4.45 24.29
CA VAL A 502 11.46 -3.28 23.43
C VAL A 502 12.60 -3.23 22.42
N ILE A 503 12.25 -3.18 21.13
CA ILE A 503 13.18 -3.11 20.00
C ILE A 503 13.19 -1.68 19.48
N ASP A 504 14.35 -1.05 19.48
CA ASP A 504 14.52 0.30 18.92
C ASP A 504 14.92 0.20 17.45
N ALA A 505 14.01 0.60 16.55
CA ALA A 505 14.25 0.60 15.11
C ALA A 505 15.33 1.62 14.68
N ALA A 506 15.62 2.61 15.52
CA ALA A 506 16.64 3.62 15.25
C ALA A 506 18.05 3.20 15.64
N ALA A 507 18.22 2.04 16.26
CA ALA A 507 19.52 1.53 16.73
C ALA A 507 20.24 0.62 15.72
N ASN A 508 19.72 0.49 14.48
CA ASN A 508 20.30 -0.32 13.40
C ASN A 508 20.74 0.52 12.21
#